data_8582745ce1c9e53bedd92e7cb822a109
#
_entry.id   8582745ce1c9e53bedd92e7cb822a109
#
_cell.length_a   1.000
_cell.length_b   1.000
_cell.length_c   1.000
_cell.angle_alpha   90.00
_cell.angle_beta   90.00
_cell.angle_gamma   90.00
#
_symmetry.space_group_name_H-M   'P 1'
#
loop_
_entity.id
_entity.type
_entity.pdbx_description
1 polymer ?
#
loop_
_entity_poly.entity_id
_entity_poly.type
_entity_poly.pdbx_seq_one_letter_code
_entity_poly.pdbx_strand_id
1 'polypeptide(L)'
;MPNSHKKIDSHHHFWDITRLDYPWMPAPPSVLRRNYLPGDLAQLLTRNEIDATVLVQAHQSVEEANFLLDIAEDTDFVAGVVAWVDLTSPDVGDVLDELMKRGKLVSIRHQVEDDPDLAWLSRENSIRGLR
;
A
#
# COMPACT_ATOMS: atom_id res chain seq x y z
N MET A 1 5.10 16.49 -31.80
CA MET A 1 4.52 15.37 -31.03
C MET A 1 3.99 15.93 -29.71
N PRO A 2 2.74 15.83 -29.42
CA PRO A 2 2.30 16.20 -28.09
C PRO A 2 2.97 15.26 -27.09
N ASN A 3 3.67 15.84 -26.13
CA ASN A 3 4.20 15.11 -24.99
C ASN A 3 2.98 14.61 -24.19
N SER A 4 2.57 13.38 -24.43
CA SER A 4 1.47 12.80 -23.63
C SER A 4 2.04 12.50 -22.25
N HIS A 5 1.93 13.47 -21.35
CA HIS A 5 2.23 13.25 -19.95
C HIS A 5 1.23 12.23 -19.41
N LYS A 6 1.74 11.12 -18.87
CA LYS A 6 0.91 10.16 -18.17
C LYS A 6 0.29 10.81 -16.93
N LYS A 7 -1.02 10.63 -16.77
CA LYS A 7 -1.73 10.97 -15.53
C LYS A 7 -1.66 9.80 -14.58
N ILE A 8 -1.20 10.04 -13.37
CA ILE A 8 -1.04 9.01 -12.35
C ILE A 8 -1.83 9.40 -11.11
N ASP A 9 -2.70 8.48 -10.64
CA ASP A 9 -3.24 8.54 -9.29
C ASP A 9 -2.16 8.03 -8.34
N SER A 10 -1.59 8.93 -7.56
CA SER A 10 -0.44 8.63 -6.71
C SER A 10 -0.79 8.01 -5.36
N HIS A 11 -2.06 7.84 -5.03
CA HIS A 11 -2.45 7.33 -3.73
C HIS A 11 -3.89 6.82 -3.70
N HIS A 12 -4.06 5.52 -3.78
CA HIS A 12 -5.34 4.85 -3.49
C HIS A 12 -5.11 3.56 -2.71
N HIS A 13 -6.20 2.94 -2.29
CA HIS A 13 -6.17 1.70 -1.53
C HIS A 13 -7.05 0.63 -2.19
N PHE A 14 -6.64 -0.62 -2.06
CA PHE A 14 -7.51 -1.79 -2.21
C PHE A 14 -7.56 -2.54 -0.89
N TRP A 15 -8.67 -3.17 -0.59
CA TRP A 15 -8.78 -4.10 0.53
C TRP A 15 -9.82 -5.18 0.28
N ASP A 16 -9.60 -6.31 0.91
CA ASP A 16 -10.50 -7.45 0.93
C ASP A 16 -10.77 -7.84 2.40
N ILE A 17 -11.94 -7.44 2.91
CA ILE A 17 -12.32 -7.67 4.31
C ILE A 17 -12.66 -9.14 4.61
N THR A 18 -12.66 -10.00 3.59
CA THR A 18 -12.81 -11.46 3.77
C THR A 18 -11.47 -12.15 3.99
N ARG A 19 -10.36 -11.50 3.64
CA ARG A 19 -8.99 -12.03 3.76
C ARG A 19 -8.21 -11.43 4.92
N LEU A 20 -8.37 -10.12 5.16
CA LEU A 20 -7.62 -9.37 6.17
C LEU A 20 -8.58 -8.59 7.07
N ASP A 21 -8.20 -8.41 8.32
CA ASP A 21 -8.89 -7.52 9.24
C ASP A 21 -8.29 -6.11 9.15
N TYR A 22 -9.18 -5.10 9.15
CA TYR A 22 -8.82 -3.68 9.11
C TYR A 22 -9.40 -2.98 10.34
N PRO A 23 -8.68 -2.98 11.48
CA PRO A 23 -9.21 -2.49 12.77
C PRO A 23 -9.65 -1.02 12.76
N TRP A 24 -9.05 -0.20 11.88
CA TRP A 24 -9.43 1.20 11.72
C TRP A 24 -10.81 1.41 11.05
N MET A 25 -11.31 0.38 10.39
CA MET A 25 -12.53 0.48 9.59
C MET A 25 -13.76 0.63 10.47
N PRO A 26 -14.63 1.64 10.22
CA PRO A 26 -15.83 1.85 11.03
C PRO A 26 -16.73 0.61 11.09
N ALA A 27 -17.45 0.45 12.21
CA ALA A 27 -18.47 -0.60 12.33
C ALA A 27 -19.62 -0.40 11.31
N PRO A 28 -20.33 -1.47 10.92
CA PRO A 28 -21.53 -1.33 10.09
C PRO A 28 -22.61 -0.46 10.76
N PRO A 29 -23.39 0.31 9.97
CA PRO A 29 -23.31 0.46 8.54
C PRO A 29 -22.19 1.43 8.10
N SER A 30 -21.34 1.00 7.17
CA SER A 30 -20.28 1.84 6.60
C SER A 30 -20.06 1.50 5.14
N VAL A 31 -19.97 2.52 4.29
CA VAL A 31 -19.64 2.35 2.85
C VAL A 31 -18.25 1.75 2.64
N LEU A 32 -17.35 1.88 3.62
CA LEU A 32 -15.99 1.35 3.56
C LEU A 32 -15.95 -0.17 3.82
N ARG A 33 -16.96 -0.71 4.52
CA ARG A 33 -16.95 -2.11 4.96
C ARG A 33 -17.49 -3.05 3.88
N ARG A 34 -16.81 -3.05 2.76
CA ARG A 34 -16.93 -4.01 1.67
C ARG A 34 -15.58 -4.17 0.98
N ASN A 35 -15.46 -5.14 0.10
CA ASN A 35 -14.26 -5.26 -0.73
C ASN A 35 -14.19 -4.12 -1.75
N TYR A 36 -12.98 -3.57 -1.92
CA TYR A 36 -12.62 -2.64 -2.98
C TYR A 36 -11.40 -3.21 -3.69
N LEU A 37 -11.61 -3.67 -4.92
CA LEU A 37 -10.64 -4.41 -5.71
C LEU A 37 -10.44 -3.77 -7.08
N PRO A 38 -9.47 -4.20 -7.91
CA PRO A 38 -9.15 -3.56 -9.19
C PRO A 38 -10.35 -3.32 -10.11
N GLY A 39 -11.32 -4.25 -10.15
CA GLY A 39 -12.53 -4.10 -10.95
C GLY A 39 -13.40 -2.90 -10.56
N ASP A 40 -13.40 -2.50 -9.29
CA ASP A 40 -14.14 -1.33 -8.80
C ASP A 40 -13.53 -0.02 -9.31
N LEU A 41 -12.20 0.03 -9.49
CA LEU A 41 -11.47 1.24 -9.87
C LEU A 41 -11.31 1.40 -11.39
N ALA A 42 -11.16 0.31 -12.12
CA ALA A 42 -10.77 0.31 -13.55
C ALA A 42 -11.62 1.25 -14.43
N GLN A 43 -12.95 1.21 -14.27
CA GLN A 43 -13.86 2.07 -15.04
C GLN A 43 -13.72 3.56 -14.68
N LEU A 44 -13.41 3.86 -13.41
CA LEU A 44 -13.21 5.24 -12.96
C LEU A 44 -11.92 5.81 -13.52
N LEU A 45 -10.85 5.01 -13.61
CA LEU A 45 -9.59 5.41 -14.25
C LEU A 45 -9.82 5.76 -15.71
N THR A 46 -10.52 4.90 -16.45
CA THR A 46 -10.83 5.14 -17.86
C THR A 46 -11.64 6.42 -18.06
N ARG A 47 -12.67 6.65 -17.26
CA ARG A 47 -13.51 7.87 -17.35
C ARG A 47 -12.75 9.16 -17.07
N ASN A 48 -11.73 9.10 -16.21
CA ASN A 48 -10.94 10.26 -15.80
C ASN A 48 -9.61 10.37 -16.54
N GLU A 49 -9.37 9.48 -17.51
CA GLU A 49 -8.14 9.45 -18.31
C GLU A 49 -6.89 9.31 -17.40
N ILE A 50 -6.97 8.45 -16.38
CA ILE A 50 -5.84 8.11 -15.52
C ILE A 50 -5.14 6.88 -16.11
N ASP A 51 -3.84 7.00 -16.38
CA ASP A 51 -3.07 5.97 -17.08
C ASP A 51 -2.51 4.90 -16.12
N ALA A 52 -2.19 5.28 -14.89
CA ALA A 52 -1.60 4.37 -13.91
C ALA A 52 -1.87 4.83 -12.48
N THR A 53 -1.62 3.94 -11.53
CA THR A 53 -1.85 4.23 -10.11
C THR A 53 -0.70 3.76 -9.23
N VAL A 54 -0.62 4.33 -8.03
CA VAL A 54 0.21 3.83 -6.93
C VAL A 54 -0.71 3.31 -5.83
N LEU A 55 -0.62 2.02 -5.59
CA LEU A 55 -1.39 1.32 -4.56
C LEU A 55 -0.70 1.43 -3.20
N VAL A 56 -1.40 1.99 -2.22
CA VAL A 56 -0.82 2.27 -0.90
C VAL A 56 -1.42 1.33 0.16
N GLN A 57 -0.59 0.88 1.10
CA GLN A 57 -1.01 0.04 2.22
C GLN A 57 -2.17 0.67 3.00
N ALA A 58 -3.11 -0.13 3.45
CA ALA A 58 -4.23 0.23 4.31
C ALA A 58 -4.17 -0.44 5.68
N HIS A 59 -3.27 -1.39 5.86
CA HIS A 59 -3.02 -2.10 7.12
C HIS A 59 -1.52 -2.32 7.32
N GLN A 60 -1.04 -2.21 8.55
CA GLN A 60 0.38 -2.35 8.88
C GLN A 60 0.74 -3.82 9.12
N SER A 61 0.86 -4.59 8.03
CA SER A 61 1.30 -5.99 8.08
C SER A 61 2.02 -6.43 6.81
N VAL A 62 2.96 -7.34 6.95
CA VAL A 62 3.64 -7.99 5.81
C VAL A 62 2.67 -8.88 5.03
N GLU A 63 1.64 -9.39 5.68
CA GLU A 63 0.58 -10.16 5.00
C GLU A 63 -0.16 -9.27 3.99
N GLU A 64 -0.52 -8.04 4.37
CA GLU A 64 -1.11 -7.09 3.42
C GLU A 64 -0.09 -6.69 2.34
N ALA A 65 1.17 -6.48 2.67
CA ALA A 65 2.21 -6.16 1.68
C ALA A 65 2.24 -7.22 0.55
N ASN A 66 2.20 -8.50 0.89
CA ASN A 66 2.13 -9.57 -0.09
C ASN A 66 0.82 -9.55 -0.89
N PHE A 67 -0.31 -9.35 -0.22
CA PHE A 67 -1.62 -9.24 -0.88
C PHE A 67 -1.66 -8.09 -1.91
N LEU A 68 -1.12 -6.92 -1.57
CA LEU A 68 -1.07 -5.78 -2.50
C LEU A 68 -0.13 -6.04 -3.68
N LEU A 69 1.00 -6.72 -3.45
CA LEU A 69 1.91 -7.11 -4.52
C LEU A 69 1.29 -8.17 -5.44
N ASP A 70 0.53 -9.13 -4.91
CA ASP A 70 -0.24 -10.09 -5.71
C ASP A 70 -1.21 -9.36 -6.65
N ILE A 71 -1.98 -8.39 -6.11
CA ILE A 71 -2.88 -7.56 -6.92
C ILE A 71 -2.11 -6.81 -8.01
N ALA A 72 -0.99 -6.20 -7.65
CA ALA A 72 -0.21 -5.39 -8.58
C ALA A 72 0.40 -6.21 -9.71
N GLU A 73 0.83 -7.45 -9.45
CA GLU A 73 1.34 -8.36 -10.47
C GLU A 73 0.26 -8.68 -11.54
N ASP A 74 -0.99 -8.82 -11.11
CA ASP A 74 -2.13 -9.17 -11.97
C ASP A 74 -2.87 -7.95 -12.53
N THR A 75 -2.42 -6.72 -12.23
CA THR A 75 -3.12 -5.49 -12.57
C THR A 75 -2.21 -4.49 -13.28
N ASP A 76 -2.35 -4.37 -14.58
CA ASP A 76 -1.46 -3.55 -15.42
C ASP A 76 -1.42 -2.08 -15.04
N PHE A 77 -2.56 -1.51 -14.65
CA PHE A 77 -2.61 -0.09 -14.28
C PHE A 77 -1.96 0.23 -12.93
N VAL A 78 -1.68 -0.76 -12.07
CA VAL A 78 -0.91 -0.54 -10.85
C VAL A 78 0.57 -0.50 -11.18
N ALA A 79 1.14 0.71 -11.20
CA ALA A 79 2.53 0.94 -11.54
C ALA A 79 3.49 0.72 -10.37
N GLY A 80 3.01 0.86 -9.13
CA GLY A 80 3.82 0.66 -7.94
C GLY A 80 2.99 0.45 -6.69
N VAL A 81 3.62 -0.15 -5.69
CA VAL A 81 3.04 -0.43 -4.38
C VAL A 81 3.86 0.25 -3.29
N VAL A 82 3.19 1.00 -2.44
CA VAL A 82 3.72 1.48 -1.16
C VAL A 82 3.22 0.53 -0.08
N ALA A 83 4.09 -0.33 0.42
CA ALA A 83 3.74 -1.37 1.38
C ALA A 83 4.13 -0.98 2.81
N TRP A 84 3.95 -1.88 3.75
CA TRP A 84 4.43 -1.75 5.10
C TRP A 84 5.36 -2.92 5.45
N VAL A 85 6.40 -2.62 6.20
CA VAL A 85 7.23 -3.58 6.93
C VAL A 85 7.48 -3.07 8.34
N ASP A 86 7.81 -3.95 9.27
CA ASP A 86 8.24 -3.52 10.61
C ASP A 86 9.66 -2.93 10.55
N LEU A 87 9.74 -1.62 10.39
CA LEU A 87 11.01 -0.87 10.35
C LEU A 87 11.80 -0.97 11.65
N THR A 88 11.18 -1.39 12.76
CA THR A 88 11.87 -1.58 14.05
C THR A 88 12.51 -2.96 14.18
N SER A 89 12.12 -3.90 13.31
CA SER A 89 12.65 -5.27 13.32
C SER A 89 14.14 -5.32 12.95
N PRO A 90 14.94 -6.15 13.62
CA PRO A 90 16.32 -6.41 13.19
C PRO A 90 16.40 -7.09 11.80
N ASP A 91 15.35 -7.79 11.39
CA ASP A 91 15.29 -8.56 10.13
C ASP A 91 14.64 -7.76 8.98
N VAL A 92 14.43 -6.46 9.13
CA VAL A 92 13.75 -5.62 8.14
C VAL A 92 14.41 -5.68 6.76
N GLY A 93 15.74 -5.75 6.70
CA GLY A 93 16.48 -5.86 5.44
C GLY A 93 16.12 -7.12 4.67
N ASP A 94 16.09 -8.26 5.32
CA ASP A 94 15.74 -9.55 4.68
C ASP A 94 14.29 -9.54 4.17
N VAL A 95 13.36 -8.97 4.95
CA VAL A 95 11.95 -8.83 4.53
C VAL A 95 11.83 -7.92 3.31
N LEU A 96 12.53 -6.79 3.30
CA LEU A 96 12.54 -5.87 2.16
C LEU A 96 13.12 -6.53 0.91
N ASP A 97 14.22 -7.25 1.03
CA ASP A 97 14.85 -7.95 -0.10
C ASP A 97 13.88 -8.95 -0.74
N GLU A 98 13.11 -9.68 0.05
CA GLU A 98 12.10 -10.60 -0.47
C GLU A 98 10.96 -9.88 -1.20
N LEU A 99 10.43 -8.80 -0.62
CA LEU A 99 9.35 -8.03 -1.24
C LEU A 99 9.82 -7.33 -2.53
N MET A 100 11.06 -6.83 -2.55
CA MET A 100 11.64 -6.15 -3.72
C MET A 100 11.81 -7.07 -4.94
N LYS A 101 12.01 -8.36 -4.72
CA LYS A 101 12.09 -9.35 -5.83
C LYS A 101 10.82 -9.38 -6.68
N ARG A 102 9.69 -8.92 -6.16
CA ARG A 102 8.39 -8.91 -6.84
C ARG A 102 8.23 -7.75 -7.84
N GLY A 103 9.15 -6.79 -7.85
CA GLY A 103 9.33 -5.82 -8.94
C GLY A 103 8.44 -4.58 -8.91
N LYS A 104 7.36 -4.53 -8.13
CA LYS A 104 6.47 -3.36 -8.07
C LYS A 104 6.49 -2.63 -6.72
N LEU A 105 7.29 -3.06 -5.76
CA LEU A 105 7.49 -2.32 -4.53
C LEU A 105 8.29 -1.04 -4.82
N VAL A 106 7.72 0.13 -4.52
CA VAL A 106 8.35 1.43 -4.78
C VAL A 106 8.65 2.22 -3.51
N SER A 107 7.96 1.93 -2.40
CA SER A 107 8.19 2.60 -1.12
C SER A 107 7.59 1.82 0.04
N ILE A 108 7.94 2.25 1.25
CA ILE A 108 7.39 1.76 2.51
C ILE A 108 6.75 2.93 3.25
N ARG A 109 5.59 2.69 3.87
CA ARG A 109 4.92 3.67 4.73
C ARG A 109 4.62 3.06 6.10
N HIS A 110 5.03 3.76 7.16
CA HIS A 110 4.52 3.56 8.51
C HIS A 110 3.59 4.72 8.86
N GLN A 111 2.38 4.42 9.34
CA GLN A 111 1.40 5.44 9.75
C GLN A 111 1.72 5.92 11.16
N VAL A 112 2.60 6.90 11.25
CA VAL A 112 3.10 7.43 12.54
C VAL A 112 2.01 8.09 13.36
N GLU A 113 1.03 8.69 12.68
CA GLU A 113 -0.12 9.35 13.29
C GLU A 113 -1.02 8.40 14.09
N ASP A 114 -1.04 7.13 13.71
CA ASP A 114 -1.83 6.08 14.37
C ASP A 114 -1.02 5.21 15.32
N ASP A 115 0.30 5.47 15.41
CA ASP A 115 1.17 4.71 16.31
C ASP A 115 0.94 5.11 17.76
N PRO A 116 0.73 4.16 18.68
CA PRO A 116 0.54 4.45 20.10
C PRO A 116 1.78 5.07 20.76
N ASP A 117 2.96 4.88 20.15
CA ASP A 117 4.21 5.51 20.60
C ASP A 117 4.43 6.84 19.87
N LEU A 118 4.12 7.95 20.52
CA LEU A 118 4.32 9.30 19.99
C LEU A 118 5.80 9.63 19.69
N ALA A 119 6.74 8.86 20.24
CA ALA A 119 8.17 9.01 20.02
C ALA A 119 8.71 8.05 18.94
N TRP A 120 7.87 7.34 18.21
CA TRP A 120 8.26 6.31 17.26
C TRP A 120 9.37 6.74 16.29
N LEU A 121 9.28 7.95 15.73
CA LEU A 121 10.29 8.49 14.79
C LEU A 121 11.65 8.77 15.44
N SER A 122 11.71 8.92 16.75
CA SER A 122 12.95 9.21 17.49
C SER A 122 13.56 7.97 18.15
N ARG A 123 12.92 6.81 18.04
CA ARG A 123 13.46 5.54 18.56
C ARG A 123 14.67 5.09 17.74
N GLU A 124 15.67 4.58 18.42
CA GLU A 124 16.91 4.11 17.78
C GLU A 124 16.65 3.02 16.74
N ASN A 125 15.78 2.06 17.05
CA ASN A 125 15.42 0.99 16.12
C ASN A 125 14.63 1.50 14.90
N SER A 126 13.73 2.47 15.08
CA SER A 126 13.01 3.10 13.96
C SER A 126 13.99 3.85 13.03
N ILE A 127 14.90 4.63 13.61
CA ILE A 127 15.95 5.35 12.87
C ILE A 127 16.85 4.38 12.11
N ARG A 128 17.22 3.25 12.73
CA ARG A 128 18.01 2.20 12.07
C ARG A 128 17.29 1.63 10.86
N GLY A 129 16.00 1.31 10.98
CA GLY A 129 15.21 0.73 9.89
C GLY A 129 14.93 1.70 8.74
N LEU A 130 15.01 3.02 9.00
CA LEU A 130 14.84 4.06 7.98
C LEU A 130 16.13 4.37 7.19
N ARG A 131 17.28 3.81 7.57
CA ARG A 131 18.59 3.98 6.92
C ARG A 131 18.91 2.86 5.96
#